data_5251e08e7626f1657b48561e43229066
#
_entry.id   5251e08e7626f1657b48561e43229066
#
_cell.length_a   1.000
_cell.length_b   1.000
_cell.length_c   1.000
_cell.angle_alpha   90.00
_cell.angle_beta   90.00
_cell.angle_gamma   90.00
#
_symmetry.space_group_name_H-M   'P 1'
#
loop_
_entity.id
_entity.type
_entity.pdbx_description
1 polymer ?
#
loop_
_entity_poly.entity_id
_entity_poly.type
_entity_poly.pdbx_seq_one_letter_code
_entity_poly.pdbx_strand_id
1 'polypeptide(L)'
;MSDSVQKYSASRMGSAPIGPLLLSCSVPMMISMLVQALYNIVDSIFVSRVNEAALSAVSLAFPIQNLMIAFAVGTAVGVNAYLSRCLGEGNRAEASRAAMNGLFLAFCGGIAFLVFGILGARAFIASQTTDAQIMQYGADYLSICTLWCMGLFLQCMLEKLLVATGRSAFAMASQLIGALINIALDPIFIFGLFGVPRMEAAGAAVATVAGQWIGAAAGLTMNLLCNKDINLTLKGFRPAGSTIKRIYAVGIPSIAMNAIGSVMTFAMNNILIAFSSTAVAVFGVYFKLQSFVFMPIFGINNGMVPIIGYNYGARQPKRITQTIKLAVCFAECIMLCGLILAEVFPHVLLGVFNASPTMLAMGILALRIIAIHFPMAGFNVISSSAFQALGRGTLALLVSVIRQLVVLVPAAWLLSHTGNVNAVWFAFPIAELVAVTLCAVFMRKCHRDILLPMEAGQKTVATV
;
A
#
# COMPACT_ATOMS: atom_id res chain seq x y z
N MET A 1 3.01 -30.75 16.46
CA MET A 1 2.08 -30.09 15.50
C MET A 1 1.02 -29.21 16.19
N SER A 2 0.60 -29.46 17.44
CA SER A 2 -0.40 -28.65 18.16
C SER A 2 0.08 -27.24 18.55
N ASP A 3 1.31 -27.07 19.02
CA ASP A 3 1.84 -25.79 19.49
C ASP A 3 2.08 -24.76 18.38
N SER A 4 2.47 -25.22 17.18
CA SER A 4 2.66 -24.32 16.03
C SER A 4 1.34 -23.77 15.49
N VAL A 5 0.27 -24.55 15.53
CA VAL A 5 -1.08 -24.14 15.07
C VAL A 5 -1.69 -23.13 16.04
N GLN A 6 -1.47 -23.31 17.36
CA GLN A 6 -1.95 -22.39 18.38
C GLN A 6 -1.19 -21.06 18.35
N LYS A 7 0.09 -21.07 17.96
CA LYS A 7 0.94 -19.88 17.82
C LYS A 7 0.43 -18.89 16.76
N TYR A 8 -0.34 -19.34 15.77
CA TYR A 8 -0.84 -18.55 14.66
C TYR A 8 -2.38 -18.51 14.55
N SER A 9 -3.09 -18.74 15.63
CA SER A 9 -4.56 -18.65 15.68
C SER A 9 -5.03 -17.18 15.78
N ALA A 10 -6.14 -16.84 15.13
CA ALA A 10 -6.76 -15.52 15.23
C ALA A 10 -7.12 -15.14 16.67
N SER A 11 -7.41 -16.11 17.56
CA SER A 11 -7.70 -15.87 18.98
C SER A 11 -6.54 -15.20 19.73
N ARG A 12 -5.28 -15.35 19.27
CA ARG A 12 -4.12 -14.63 19.82
C ARG A 12 -4.27 -13.10 19.74
N MET A 13 -4.97 -12.58 18.72
CA MET A 13 -5.18 -11.15 18.60
C MET A 13 -5.97 -10.57 19.78
N GLY A 14 -6.83 -11.38 20.40
CA GLY A 14 -7.61 -10.99 21.60
C GLY A 14 -6.93 -11.26 22.94
N SER A 15 -5.92 -12.14 23.02
CA SER A 15 -5.37 -12.63 24.29
C SER A 15 -3.88 -12.30 24.50
N ALA A 16 -3.06 -12.30 23.44
CA ALA A 16 -1.62 -12.07 23.57
C ALA A 16 -1.27 -10.63 24.00
N PRO A 17 -0.13 -10.41 24.69
CA PRO A 17 0.38 -9.07 24.99
C PRO A 17 0.55 -8.24 23.71
N ILE A 18 0.09 -6.99 23.72
CA ILE A 18 -0.02 -6.16 22.49
C ILE A 18 1.34 -5.88 21.86
N GLY A 19 2.39 -5.57 22.65
CA GLY A 19 3.71 -5.24 22.11
C GLY A 19 4.31 -6.36 21.25
N PRO A 20 4.53 -7.57 21.80
CA PRO A 20 5.00 -8.71 21.02
C PRO A 20 4.06 -9.12 19.88
N LEU A 21 2.74 -9.00 20.08
CA LEU A 21 1.75 -9.30 19.04
C LEU A 21 1.90 -8.35 17.85
N LEU A 22 1.94 -7.03 18.10
CA LEU A 22 2.11 -6.02 17.06
C LEU A 22 3.41 -6.24 16.29
N LEU A 23 4.52 -6.47 16.99
CA LEU A 23 5.81 -6.77 16.34
C LEU A 23 5.75 -8.05 15.50
N SER A 24 5.16 -9.11 16.02
CA SER A 24 5.05 -10.39 15.29
C SER A 24 4.20 -10.30 14.03
N CYS A 25 3.24 -9.38 13.98
CA CYS A 25 2.41 -9.13 12.80
C CYS A 25 3.05 -8.08 11.87
N SER A 26 3.72 -7.07 12.42
CA SER A 26 4.25 -5.93 11.65
C SER A 26 5.61 -6.20 11.03
N VAL A 27 6.54 -6.84 11.75
CA VAL A 27 7.91 -7.06 11.24
C VAL A 27 7.94 -7.88 9.94
N PRO A 28 7.20 -9.00 9.80
CA PRO A 28 7.11 -9.69 8.52
C PRO A 28 6.59 -8.78 7.40
N MET A 29 5.58 -7.96 7.69
CA MET A 29 5.02 -7.05 6.70
C MET A 29 5.96 -5.89 6.34
N MET A 30 6.76 -5.41 7.30
CA MET A 30 7.81 -4.41 7.02
C MET A 30 8.87 -4.98 6.07
N ILE A 31 9.33 -6.20 6.32
CA ILE A 31 10.28 -6.90 5.44
C ILE A 31 9.67 -7.08 4.05
N SER A 32 8.42 -7.50 3.97
CA SER A 32 7.66 -7.67 2.74
C SER A 32 7.61 -6.37 1.92
N MET A 33 7.27 -5.25 2.55
CA MET A 33 7.21 -3.94 1.90
C MET A 33 8.59 -3.46 1.43
N LEU A 34 9.66 -3.67 2.22
CA LEU A 34 11.02 -3.33 1.80
C LEU A 34 11.48 -4.17 0.61
N VAL A 35 11.20 -5.46 0.61
CA VAL A 35 11.54 -6.34 -0.53
C VAL A 35 10.75 -5.92 -1.77
N GLN A 36 9.49 -5.53 -1.63
CA GLN A 36 8.70 -4.99 -2.74
C GLN A 36 9.32 -3.71 -3.33
N ALA A 37 9.81 -2.80 -2.48
CA ALA A 37 10.53 -1.61 -2.96
C ALA A 37 11.81 -1.99 -3.70
N LEU A 38 12.57 -2.95 -3.18
CA LEU A 38 13.81 -3.41 -3.79
C LEU A 38 13.58 -4.07 -5.15
N TYR A 39 12.59 -4.97 -5.27
CA TYR A 39 12.34 -5.62 -6.56
C TYR A 39 11.89 -4.62 -7.63
N ASN A 40 11.07 -3.62 -7.28
CA ASN A 40 10.69 -2.55 -8.23
C ASN A 40 11.89 -1.76 -8.76
N ILE A 41 12.92 -1.56 -7.92
CA ILE A 41 14.17 -0.91 -8.34
C ILE A 41 14.95 -1.83 -9.27
N VAL A 42 15.07 -3.11 -8.93
CA VAL A 42 15.80 -4.12 -9.73
C VAL A 42 15.17 -4.28 -11.10
N ASP A 43 13.84 -4.40 -11.19
CA ASP A 43 13.10 -4.46 -12.44
C ASP A 43 13.36 -3.21 -13.31
N SER A 44 13.28 -2.02 -12.72
CA SER A 44 13.59 -0.77 -13.42
C SER A 44 15.03 -0.72 -13.94
N ILE A 45 16.00 -1.28 -13.20
CA ILE A 45 17.40 -1.37 -13.64
C ILE A 45 17.53 -2.32 -14.84
N PHE A 46 16.88 -3.48 -14.82
CA PHE A 46 16.94 -4.40 -15.95
C PHE A 46 16.29 -3.81 -17.20
N VAL A 47 15.12 -3.19 -17.08
CA VAL A 47 14.44 -2.52 -18.21
C VAL A 47 15.30 -1.38 -18.77
N SER A 48 15.96 -0.57 -17.92
CA SER A 48 16.80 0.54 -18.37
C SER A 48 18.04 0.08 -19.17
N ARG A 49 18.49 -1.16 -18.98
CA ARG A 49 19.60 -1.75 -19.74
C ARG A 49 19.20 -2.24 -21.13
N VAL A 50 17.90 -2.29 -21.46
CA VAL A 50 17.44 -2.61 -22.81
C VAL A 50 17.69 -1.43 -23.74
N ASN A 51 16.96 -0.33 -23.53
CA ASN A 51 17.11 0.97 -24.16
C ASN A 51 16.23 2.02 -23.45
N GLU A 52 16.40 3.29 -23.79
CA GLU A 52 15.61 4.39 -23.22
C GLU A 52 14.13 4.31 -23.62
N ALA A 53 13.81 3.80 -24.81
CA ALA A 53 12.44 3.66 -25.28
C ALA A 53 11.66 2.63 -24.44
N ALA A 54 12.29 1.52 -24.03
CA ALA A 54 11.66 0.53 -23.15
C ALA A 54 11.35 1.11 -21.77
N LEU A 55 12.29 1.87 -21.18
CA LEU A 55 12.07 2.53 -19.89
C LEU A 55 10.95 3.58 -19.96
N SER A 56 10.92 4.36 -21.04
CA SER A 56 9.86 5.34 -21.31
C SER A 56 8.51 4.67 -21.46
N ALA A 57 8.45 3.56 -22.19
CA ALA A 57 7.23 2.78 -22.40
C ALA A 57 6.64 2.22 -21.10
N VAL A 58 7.48 1.64 -20.22
CA VAL A 58 7.04 1.17 -18.89
C VAL A 58 6.55 2.33 -18.04
N SER A 59 7.20 3.49 -18.11
CA SER A 59 6.78 4.69 -17.39
C SER A 59 5.42 5.20 -17.85
N LEU A 60 5.11 5.13 -19.15
CA LEU A 60 3.79 5.48 -19.69
C LEU A 60 2.69 4.49 -19.30
N ALA A 61 3.02 3.21 -19.06
CA ALA A 61 2.08 2.20 -18.58
C ALA A 61 1.77 2.32 -17.07
N PHE A 62 2.66 2.98 -16.30
CA PHE A 62 2.59 3.07 -14.83
C PHE A 62 1.26 3.59 -14.28
N PRO A 63 0.57 4.62 -14.86
CA PRO A 63 -0.71 5.08 -14.32
C PRO A 63 -1.79 3.99 -14.26
N ILE A 64 -1.89 3.15 -15.29
CA ILE A 64 -2.85 2.04 -15.32
C ILE A 64 -2.45 0.92 -14.35
N GLN A 65 -1.16 0.61 -14.27
CA GLN A 65 -0.66 -0.35 -13.27
C GLN A 65 -0.97 0.12 -11.85
N ASN A 66 -0.72 1.39 -11.55
CA ASN A 66 -1.03 1.96 -10.24
C ASN A 66 -2.53 1.93 -9.92
N LEU A 67 -3.36 2.15 -10.94
CA LEU A 67 -4.82 2.03 -10.80
C LEU A 67 -5.23 0.57 -10.50
N MET A 68 -4.65 -0.43 -11.20
CA MET A 68 -4.87 -1.85 -10.91
C MET A 68 -4.48 -2.19 -9.46
N ILE A 69 -3.31 -1.75 -9.04
CA ILE A 69 -2.82 -1.95 -7.66
C ILE A 69 -3.76 -1.29 -6.64
N ALA A 70 -4.21 -0.06 -6.91
CA ALA A 70 -5.14 0.66 -6.04
C ALA A 70 -6.46 -0.12 -5.85
N PHE A 71 -7.02 -0.67 -6.92
CA PHE A 71 -8.23 -1.51 -6.85
C PHE A 71 -8.00 -2.82 -6.12
N ALA A 72 -6.92 -3.53 -6.43
CA ALA A 72 -6.57 -4.81 -5.80
C ALA A 72 -6.33 -4.63 -4.29
N VAL A 73 -5.45 -3.72 -3.92
CA VAL A 73 -5.08 -3.45 -2.52
C VAL A 73 -6.25 -2.84 -1.74
N GLY A 74 -6.96 -1.86 -2.31
CA GLY A 74 -8.07 -1.20 -1.64
C GLY A 74 -9.22 -2.16 -1.32
N THR A 75 -9.60 -3.04 -2.27
CA THR A 75 -10.59 -4.09 -2.04
C THR A 75 -10.11 -5.06 -0.96
N ALA A 76 -8.85 -5.49 -1.02
CA ALA A 76 -8.27 -6.42 -0.07
C ALA A 76 -8.15 -5.84 1.36
N VAL A 77 -7.91 -4.52 1.50
CA VAL A 77 -7.95 -3.80 2.80
C VAL A 77 -9.36 -3.81 3.38
N GLY A 78 -10.38 -3.61 2.56
CA GLY A 78 -11.77 -3.72 2.98
C GLY A 78 -12.12 -5.10 3.53
N VAL A 79 -11.68 -6.16 2.83
CA VAL A 79 -11.84 -7.55 3.30
C VAL A 79 -11.09 -7.79 4.60
N ASN A 80 -9.83 -7.34 4.71
CA ASN A 80 -9.02 -7.50 5.91
C ASN A 80 -9.72 -6.89 7.15
N ALA A 81 -10.19 -5.66 7.05
CA ALA A 81 -10.86 -4.97 8.15
C ALA A 81 -12.15 -5.68 8.58
N TYR A 82 -12.99 -6.06 7.60
CA TYR A 82 -14.27 -6.71 7.90
C TYR A 82 -14.11 -8.15 8.41
N LEU A 83 -13.24 -8.95 7.77
CA LEU A 83 -12.97 -10.33 8.16
C LEU A 83 -12.38 -10.41 9.58
N SER A 84 -11.39 -9.59 9.91
CA SER A 84 -10.80 -9.55 11.24
C SER A 84 -11.82 -9.20 12.31
N ARG A 85 -12.74 -8.28 12.00
CA ARG A 85 -13.86 -7.95 12.88
C ARG A 85 -14.78 -9.14 13.11
N CYS A 86 -15.19 -9.86 12.05
CA CYS A 86 -16.06 -11.05 12.17
C CYS A 86 -15.40 -12.14 13.02
N LEU A 87 -14.07 -12.33 12.91
CA LEU A 87 -13.33 -13.24 13.76
C LEU A 87 -13.34 -12.81 15.23
N GLY A 88 -13.24 -11.52 15.50
CA GLY A 88 -13.36 -10.96 16.84
C GLY A 88 -14.76 -11.12 17.45
N GLU A 89 -15.81 -11.03 16.63
CA GLU A 89 -17.20 -11.31 17.00
C GLU A 89 -17.46 -12.82 17.23
N GLY A 90 -16.48 -13.69 16.98
CA GLY A 90 -16.62 -15.15 17.05
C GLY A 90 -17.39 -15.75 15.87
N ASN A 91 -17.76 -14.96 14.87
CA ASN A 91 -18.58 -15.40 13.74
C ASN A 91 -17.70 -15.90 12.58
N ARG A 92 -17.20 -17.15 12.72
CA ARG A 92 -16.36 -17.79 11.68
C ARG A 92 -17.09 -18.02 10.36
N ALA A 93 -18.41 -18.21 10.40
CA ALA A 93 -19.20 -18.39 9.17
C ALA A 93 -19.21 -17.11 8.33
N GLU A 94 -19.44 -15.95 8.96
CA GLU A 94 -19.40 -14.67 8.27
C GLU A 94 -17.97 -14.27 7.86
N ALA A 95 -16.96 -14.62 8.67
CA ALA A 95 -15.54 -14.44 8.28
C ALA A 95 -15.19 -15.24 7.01
N SER A 96 -15.63 -16.50 6.91
CA SER A 96 -15.44 -17.32 5.70
C SER A 96 -16.23 -16.77 4.51
N ARG A 97 -17.44 -16.27 4.76
CA ARG A 97 -18.25 -15.58 3.74
C ARG A 97 -17.56 -14.31 3.25
N ALA A 98 -16.96 -13.51 4.14
CA ALA A 98 -16.19 -12.33 3.78
C ALA A 98 -14.96 -12.69 2.93
N ALA A 99 -14.24 -13.76 3.28
CA ALA A 99 -13.10 -14.25 2.50
C ALA A 99 -13.51 -14.68 1.08
N MET A 100 -14.60 -15.44 0.95
CA MET A 100 -15.10 -15.89 -0.34
C MET A 100 -15.63 -14.75 -1.21
N ASN A 101 -16.35 -13.77 -0.61
CA ASN A 101 -16.76 -12.57 -1.33
C ASN A 101 -15.53 -11.73 -1.74
N GLY A 102 -14.48 -11.69 -0.92
CA GLY A 102 -13.22 -11.04 -1.27
C GLY A 102 -12.58 -11.65 -2.51
N LEU A 103 -12.48 -12.98 -2.58
CA LEU A 103 -11.97 -13.69 -3.76
C LEU A 103 -12.85 -13.44 -4.99
N PHE A 104 -14.17 -13.43 -4.82
CA PHE A 104 -15.10 -13.08 -5.90
C PHE A 104 -14.88 -11.66 -6.42
N LEU A 105 -14.71 -10.67 -5.52
CA LEU A 105 -14.42 -9.29 -5.90
C LEU A 105 -13.05 -9.13 -6.57
N ALA A 106 -12.04 -9.88 -6.12
CA ALA A 106 -10.74 -9.93 -6.77
C ALA A 106 -10.87 -10.47 -8.21
N PHE A 107 -11.67 -11.51 -8.39
CA PHE A 107 -11.97 -12.07 -9.72
C PHE A 107 -12.70 -11.06 -10.61
N CYS A 108 -13.73 -10.39 -10.11
CA CYS A 108 -14.45 -9.33 -10.84
C CYS A 108 -13.53 -8.17 -11.24
N GLY A 109 -12.68 -7.72 -10.31
CA GLY A 109 -11.69 -6.67 -10.58
C GLY A 109 -10.68 -7.10 -11.66
N GLY A 110 -10.17 -8.32 -11.57
CA GLY A 110 -9.29 -8.89 -12.59
C GLY A 110 -9.95 -8.96 -13.96
N ILE A 111 -11.21 -9.39 -14.05
CA ILE A 111 -11.96 -9.40 -15.33
C ILE A 111 -12.13 -7.97 -15.87
N ALA A 112 -12.45 -6.98 -15.03
CA ALA A 112 -12.62 -5.62 -15.49
C ALA A 112 -11.34 -5.07 -16.15
N PHE A 113 -10.18 -5.30 -15.54
CA PHE A 113 -8.90 -4.87 -16.11
C PHE A 113 -8.44 -5.74 -17.28
N LEU A 114 -8.80 -7.03 -17.33
CA LEU A 114 -8.59 -7.89 -18.49
C LEU A 114 -9.36 -7.35 -19.70
N VAL A 115 -10.63 -6.99 -19.53
CA VAL A 115 -11.45 -6.38 -20.61
C VAL A 115 -10.82 -5.05 -21.04
N PHE A 116 -10.37 -4.21 -20.09
CA PHE A 116 -9.62 -3.00 -20.45
C PHE A 116 -8.34 -3.34 -21.24
N GLY A 117 -7.61 -4.39 -20.88
CA GLY A 117 -6.41 -4.85 -21.59
C GLY A 117 -6.68 -5.19 -23.05
N ILE A 118 -7.79 -5.86 -23.32
CA ILE A 118 -8.19 -6.23 -24.69
C ILE A 118 -8.61 -4.99 -25.51
N LEU A 119 -9.39 -4.10 -24.92
CA LEU A 119 -10.05 -3.03 -25.64
C LEU A 119 -9.29 -1.69 -25.60
N GLY A 120 -8.57 -1.42 -24.51
CA GLY A 120 -8.08 -0.10 -24.20
C GLY A 120 -6.57 0.07 -24.08
N ALA A 121 -5.80 -0.99 -23.83
CA ALA A 121 -4.36 -0.86 -23.50
C ALA A 121 -3.58 -0.17 -24.63
N ARG A 122 -3.76 -0.59 -25.87
CA ARG A 122 -3.08 0.02 -27.03
C ARG A 122 -3.53 1.44 -27.27
N ALA A 123 -4.84 1.72 -27.18
CA ALA A 123 -5.41 3.05 -27.37
C ALA A 123 -4.90 4.03 -26.29
N PHE A 124 -4.78 3.55 -25.04
CA PHE A 124 -4.24 4.35 -23.94
C PHE A 124 -2.78 4.77 -24.19
N ILE A 125 -1.91 3.84 -24.59
CA ILE A 125 -0.50 4.16 -24.88
C ILE A 125 -0.42 5.07 -26.12
N ALA A 126 -1.19 4.79 -27.18
CA ALA A 126 -1.22 5.63 -28.39
C ALA A 126 -1.69 7.07 -28.14
N SER A 127 -2.48 7.30 -27.09
CA SER A 127 -2.88 8.65 -26.68
C SER A 127 -1.75 9.45 -25.98
N GLN A 128 -0.69 8.78 -25.53
CA GLN A 128 0.39 9.40 -24.77
C GLN A 128 1.67 9.63 -25.57
N THR A 129 1.88 8.89 -26.66
CA THR A 129 3.10 8.99 -27.47
C THR A 129 2.80 8.80 -28.96
N THR A 130 3.55 9.52 -29.78
CA THR A 130 3.57 9.36 -31.25
C THR A 130 4.76 8.53 -31.74
N ASP A 131 5.72 8.24 -30.86
CA ASP A 131 6.88 7.40 -31.17
C ASP A 131 6.43 5.94 -31.33
N ALA A 132 6.68 5.38 -32.54
CA ALA A 132 6.23 4.03 -32.88
C ALA A 132 6.87 2.93 -32.00
N GLN A 133 8.13 3.10 -31.62
CA GLN A 133 8.85 2.12 -30.80
C GLN A 133 8.38 2.15 -29.35
N ILE A 134 8.22 3.34 -28.77
CA ILE A 134 7.68 3.51 -27.41
C ILE A 134 6.23 3.01 -27.36
N MET A 135 5.43 3.31 -28.38
CA MET A 135 4.06 2.85 -28.49
C MET A 135 3.98 1.32 -28.53
N GLN A 136 4.84 0.66 -29.31
CA GLN A 136 4.85 -0.80 -29.41
C GLN A 136 5.24 -1.42 -28.06
N TYR A 137 6.38 -1.03 -27.47
CA TYR A 137 6.81 -1.53 -26.17
C TYR A 137 5.76 -1.30 -25.07
N GLY A 138 5.18 -0.10 -25.02
CA GLY A 138 4.18 0.24 -24.01
C GLY A 138 2.88 -0.55 -24.18
N ALA A 139 2.43 -0.74 -25.42
CA ALA A 139 1.24 -1.52 -25.72
C ALA A 139 1.44 -3.01 -25.36
N ASP A 140 2.58 -3.59 -25.72
CA ASP A 140 2.90 -4.99 -25.40
C ASP A 140 3.01 -5.18 -23.88
N TYR A 141 3.76 -4.32 -23.20
CA TYR A 141 3.93 -4.34 -21.75
C TYR A 141 2.58 -4.23 -21.02
N LEU A 142 1.80 -3.19 -21.34
CA LEU A 142 0.53 -2.94 -20.67
C LEU A 142 -0.50 -4.03 -20.97
N SER A 143 -0.54 -4.53 -22.21
CA SER A 143 -1.44 -5.64 -22.59
C SER A 143 -1.13 -6.89 -21.79
N ILE A 144 0.14 -7.30 -21.67
CA ILE A 144 0.53 -8.47 -20.87
C ILE A 144 0.13 -8.28 -19.40
N CYS A 145 0.46 -7.12 -18.80
CA CYS A 145 0.13 -6.83 -17.42
C CYS A 145 -1.38 -6.87 -17.15
N THR A 146 -2.19 -6.36 -18.07
CA THR A 146 -3.65 -6.29 -17.89
C THR A 146 -4.36 -7.59 -18.24
N LEU A 147 -3.94 -8.31 -19.28
CA LEU A 147 -4.53 -9.60 -19.66
C LEU A 147 -4.32 -10.67 -18.58
N TRP A 148 -3.19 -10.64 -17.89
CA TRP A 148 -2.84 -11.60 -16.87
C TRP A 148 -2.93 -11.04 -15.44
N CYS A 149 -3.58 -9.88 -15.26
CA CYS A 149 -3.69 -9.16 -13.98
C CYS A 149 -4.39 -9.95 -12.87
N MET A 150 -5.10 -11.03 -13.21
CA MET A 150 -5.76 -11.90 -12.24
C MET A 150 -4.78 -12.39 -11.16
N GLY A 151 -3.51 -12.64 -11.52
CA GLY A 151 -2.44 -12.99 -10.59
C GLY A 151 -2.26 -11.94 -9.49
N LEU A 152 -2.20 -10.66 -9.86
CA LEU A 152 -2.09 -9.53 -8.93
C LEU A 152 -3.28 -9.46 -7.97
N PHE A 153 -4.52 -9.53 -8.51
CA PHE A 153 -5.74 -9.43 -7.70
C PHE A 153 -5.86 -10.58 -6.70
N LEU A 154 -5.57 -11.80 -7.15
CA LEU A 154 -5.60 -12.99 -6.28
C LEU A 154 -4.47 -12.96 -5.25
N GLN A 155 -3.24 -12.59 -5.63
CA GLN A 155 -2.12 -12.48 -4.71
C GLN A 155 -2.43 -11.48 -3.60
N CYS A 156 -2.82 -10.25 -3.94
CA CYS A 156 -3.18 -9.23 -2.95
C CYS A 156 -4.30 -9.70 -2.01
N MET A 157 -5.32 -10.36 -2.54
CA MET A 157 -6.42 -10.85 -1.73
C MET A 157 -5.98 -11.97 -0.78
N LEU A 158 -5.30 -13.00 -1.28
CA LEU A 158 -4.86 -14.15 -0.50
C LEU A 158 -3.86 -13.76 0.60
N GLU A 159 -2.96 -12.80 0.32
CA GLU A 159 -2.08 -12.22 1.34
C GLU A 159 -2.88 -11.53 2.45
N LYS A 160 -3.89 -10.74 2.10
CA LYS A 160 -4.72 -10.04 3.09
C LYS A 160 -5.59 -11.00 3.91
N LEU A 161 -6.00 -12.15 3.37
CA LEU A 161 -6.67 -13.19 4.15
C LEU A 161 -5.74 -13.78 5.23
N LEU A 162 -4.46 -14.01 4.89
CA LEU A 162 -3.45 -14.46 5.85
C LEU A 162 -3.18 -13.41 6.93
N VAL A 163 -3.04 -12.15 6.53
CA VAL A 163 -2.83 -11.02 7.45
C VAL A 163 -4.02 -10.86 8.39
N ALA A 164 -5.26 -10.92 7.86
CA ALA A 164 -6.50 -10.78 8.62
C ALA A 164 -6.68 -11.83 9.71
N THR A 165 -6.06 -12.99 9.55
CA THR A 165 -6.09 -14.09 10.53
C THR A 165 -4.83 -14.15 11.41
N GLY A 166 -3.96 -13.11 11.36
CA GLY A 166 -2.73 -13.01 12.17
C GLY A 166 -1.55 -13.83 11.65
N ARG A 167 -1.62 -14.29 10.41
CA ARG A 167 -0.57 -15.12 9.76
C ARG A 167 0.33 -14.30 8.85
N SER A 168 0.78 -13.13 9.34
CA SER A 168 1.60 -12.19 8.56
C SER A 168 2.91 -12.78 8.05
N ALA A 169 3.51 -13.73 8.77
CA ALA A 169 4.72 -14.42 8.32
C ALA A 169 4.48 -15.27 7.05
N PHE A 170 3.32 -15.91 6.93
CA PHE A 170 2.95 -16.64 5.71
C PHE A 170 2.61 -15.70 4.56
N ALA A 171 1.97 -14.56 4.84
CA ALA A 171 1.75 -13.52 3.84
C ALA A 171 3.09 -12.98 3.29
N MET A 172 4.05 -12.68 4.18
CA MET A 172 5.41 -12.31 3.79
C MET A 172 6.06 -13.40 2.91
N ALA A 173 5.99 -14.68 3.32
CA ALA A 173 6.60 -15.76 2.55
C ALA A 173 6.00 -15.86 1.14
N SER A 174 4.67 -15.74 0.99
CA SER A 174 3.98 -15.71 -0.31
C SER A 174 4.49 -14.58 -1.19
N GLN A 175 4.61 -13.37 -0.64
CA GLN A 175 5.10 -12.20 -1.36
C GLN A 175 6.58 -12.33 -1.72
N LEU A 176 7.42 -12.83 -0.82
CA LEU A 176 8.84 -13.08 -1.09
C LEU A 176 9.05 -14.09 -2.21
N ILE A 177 8.27 -15.18 -2.24
CA ILE A 177 8.33 -16.18 -3.32
C ILE A 177 8.04 -15.49 -4.66
N GLY A 178 6.95 -14.69 -4.73
CA GLY A 178 6.60 -13.96 -5.95
C GLY A 178 7.71 -12.99 -6.40
N ALA A 179 8.26 -12.21 -5.47
CA ALA A 179 9.32 -11.23 -5.74
C ALA A 179 10.62 -11.90 -6.20
N LEU A 180 11.05 -13.00 -5.56
CA LEU A 180 12.27 -13.72 -5.93
C LEU A 180 12.13 -14.38 -7.32
N ILE A 181 10.96 -14.92 -7.63
CA ILE A 181 10.68 -15.48 -8.96
C ILE A 181 10.71 -14.36 -10.01
N ASN A 182 10.11 -13.21 -9.75
CA ASN A 182 10.17 -12.06 -10.67
C ASN A 182 11.62 -11.66 -10.94
N ILE A 183 12.44 -11.40 -9.90
CA ILE A 183 13.86 -11.03 -10.04
C ILE A 183 14.66 -12.09 -10.82
N ALA A 184 14.36 -13.38 -10.63
CA ALA A 184 15.04 -14.45 -11.34
C ALA A 184 14.63 -14.54 -12.82
N LEU A 185 13.35 -14.28 -13.12
CA LEU A 185 12.80 -14.37 -14.47
C LEU A 185 13.07 -13.12 -15.32
N ASP A 186 13.24 -11.92 -14.69
CA ASP A 186 13.52 -10.68 -15.39
C ASP A 186 14.68 -10.81 -16.39
N PRO A 187 15.90 -11.19 -15.99
CA PRO A 187 17.01 -11.30 -16.93
C PRO A 187 16.80 -12.40 -17.98
N ILE A 188 16.05 -13.44 -17.66
CA ILE A 188 15.78 -14.56 -18.58
C ILE A 188 14.89 -14.08 -19.73
N PHE A 189 13.78 -13.41 -19.43
CA PHE A 189 12.84 -12.97 -20.47
C PHE A 189 13.26 -11.65 -21.14
N ILE A 190 13.84 -10.72 -20.38
CA ILE A 190 14.25 -9.41 -20.92
C ILE A 190 15.39 -9.61 -21.94
N PHE A 191 16.42 -10.37 -21.57
CA PHE A 191 17.65 -10.53 -22.39
C PHE A 191 17.69 -11.81 -23.23
N GLY A 192 16.75 -12.74 -23.03
CA GLY A 192 16.68 -14.00 -23.78
C GLY A 192 17.74 -15.01 -23.36
N LEU A 193 17.91 -15.25 -22.06
CA LEU A 193 18.85 -16.24 -21.55
C LEU A 193 18.28 -17.66 -21.62
N PHE A 194 19.14 -18.67 -21.57
CA PHE A 194 18.79 -20.09 -21.57
C PHE A 194 17.94 -20.56 -22.77
N GLY A 195 18.07 -19.91 -23.94
CA GLY A 195 17.35 -20.28 -25.16
C GLY A 195 15.94 -19.72 -25.28
N VAL A 196 15.51 -18.88 -24.35
CA VAL A 196 14.27 -18.11 -24.44
C VAL A 196 14.46 -16.95 -25.42
N PRO A 197 13.48 -16.62 -26.30
CA PRO A 197 13.59 -15.45 -27.15
C PRO A 197 13.67 -14.16 -26.33
N ARG A 198 14.47 -13.21 -26.78
CA ARG A 198 14.60 -11.89 -26.15
C ARG A 198 13.29 -11.13 -26.32
N MET A 199 12.64 -10.79 -25.20
CA MET A 199 11.32 -10.13 -25.18
C MET A 199 11.37 -8.65 -24.75
N GLU A 200 12.52 -8.17 -24.31
CA GLU A 200 12.73 -6.76 -23.92
C GLU A 200 11.70 -6.27 -22.89
N ALA A 201 10.99 -5.15 -23.15
CA ALA A 201 9.96 -4.64 -22.24
C ALA A 201 8.81 -5.64 -21.98
N ALA A 202 8.40 -6.42 -22.98
CA ALA A 202 7.41 -7.47 -22.81
C ALA A 202 7.90 -8.57 -21.85
N GLY A 203 9.22 -8.84 -21.84
CA GLY A 203 9.86 -9.78 -20.92
C GLY A 203 9.71 -9.39 -19.45
N ALA A 204 9.86 -8.11 -19.13
CA ALA A 204 9.62 -7.59 -17.79
C ALA A 204 8.16 -7.78 -17.36
N ALA A 205 7.20 -7.53 -18.27
CA ALA A 205 5.79 -7.78 -17.99
C ALA A 205 5.50 -9.25 -17.70
N VAL A 206 6.07 -10.17 -18.50
CA VAL A 206 5.91 -11.62 -18.32
C VAL A 206 6.50 -12.07 -16.99
N ALA A 207 7.69 -11.62 -16.62
CA ALA A 207 8.34 -11.96 -15.36
C ALA A 207 7.51 -11.45 -14.16
N THR A 208 7.02 -10.22 -14.23
CA THR A 208 6.15 -9.63 -13.20
C THR A 208 4.87 -10.43 -13.01
N VAL A 209 4.18 -10.75 -14.10
CA VAL A 209 2.95 -11.53 -14.05
C VAL A 209 3.20 -12.95 -13.55
N ALA A 210 4.28 -13.62 -13.99
CA ALA A 210 4.66 -14.94 -13.51
C ALA A 210 4.92 -14.93 -11.99
N GLY A 211 5.65 -13.92 -11.48
CA GLY A 211 5.86 -13.73 -10.06
C GLY A 211 4.56 -13.57 -9.28
N GLN A 212 3.61 -12.79 -9.80
CA GLN A 212 2.29 -12.59 -9.18
C GLN A 212 1.45 -13.88 -9.13
N TRP A 213 1.42 -14.66 -10.21
CA TRP A 213 0.71 -15.93 -10.25
C TRP A 213 1.31 -16.99 -9.31
N ILE A 214 2.64 -17.07 -9.24
CA ILE A 214 3.33 -17.98 -8.33
C ILE A 214 3.13 -17.53 -6.87
N GLY A 215 3.21 -16.23 -6.62
CA GLY A 215 2.87 -15.65 -5.31
C GLY A 215 1.42 -15.94 -4.92
N ALA A 216 0.46 -15.80 -5.85
CA ALA A 216 -0.94 -16.15 -5.62
C ALA A 216 -1.12 -17.64 -5.31
N ALA A 217 -0.46 -18.53 -6.06
CA ALA A 217 -0.49 -19.97 -5.81
C ALA A 217 0.09 -20.34 -4.44
N ALA A 218 1.22 -19.73 -4.05
CA ALA A 218 1.81 -19.87 -2.72
C ALA A 218 0.85 -19.37 -1.64
N GLY A 219 0.26 -18.19 -1.82
CA GLY A 219 -0.73 -17.62 -0.91
C GLY A 219 -1.98 -18.48 -0.77
N LEU A 220 -2.47 -19.05 -1.85
CA LEU A 220 -3.60 -20.00 -1.82
C LEU A 220 -3.24 -21.27 -1.05
N THR A 221 -2.10 -21.86 -1.34
CA THR A 221 -1.61 -23.06 -0.65
C THR A 221 -1.48 -22.81 0.86
N MET A 222 -0.91 -21.68 1.25
CA MET A 222 -0.77 -21.31 2.66
C MET A 222 -2.13 -21.05 3.32
N ASN A 223 -3.10 -20.45 2.63
CA ASN A 223 -4.45 -20.29 3.15
C ASN A 223 -5.15 -21.64 3.34
N LEU A 224 -5.04 -22.58 2.40
CA LEU A 224 -5.68 -23.89 2.49
C LEU A 224 -5.05 -24.77 3.57
N LEU A 225 -3.72 -24.78 3.67
CA LEU A 225 -3.01 -25.67 4.60
C LEU A 225 -2.87 -25.11 6.01
N CYS A 226 -2.64 -23.80 6.13
CA CYS A 226 -2.28 -23.20 7.42
C CYS A 226 -3.39 -22.35 8.04
N ASN A 227 -4.39 -21.89 7.26
CA ASN A 227 -5.40 -20.96 7.73
C ASN A 227 -6.71 -21.69 8.11
N LYS A 228 -6.76 -22.18 9.34
CA LYS A 228 -7.93 -22.92 9.87
C LYS A 228 -9.04 -22.02 10.43
N ASP A 229 -8.85 -20.70 10.43
CA ASP A 229 -9.84 -19.76 10.96
C ASP A 229 -10.91 -19.39 9.94
N ILE A 230 -10.65 -19.64 8.64
CA ILE A 230 -11.58 -19.42 7.53
C ILE A 230 -11.64 -20.65 6.64
N ASN A 231 -12.81 -20.88 6.05
CA ASN A 231 -13.02 -21.94 5.06
C ASN A 231 -13.19 -21.34 3.67
N LEU A 232 -12.27 -21.68 2.77
CA LEU A 232 -12.34 -21.30 1.35
C LEU A 232 -12.99 -22.43 0.55
N THR A 233 -14.33 -22.45 0.51
CA THR A 233 -15.10 -23.48 -0.18
C THR A 233 -16.00 -22.84 -1.22
N LEU A 234 -15.83 -23.24 -2.49
CA LEU A 234 -16.69 -22.80 -3.59
C LEU A 234 -18.06 -23.47 -3.57
N LYS A 235 -18.19 -24.63 -2.91
CA LYS A 235 -19.44 -25.40 -2.86
C LYS A 235 -20.53 -24.60 -2.12
N GLY A 236 -21.58 -24.26 -2.85
CA GLY A 236 -22.71 -23.50 -2.31
C GLY A 236 -22.43 -21.98 -2.13
N PHE A 237 -21.31 -21.47 -2.64
CA PHE A 237 -21.01 -20.03 -2.58
C PHE A 237 -22.04 -19.24 -3.42
N ARG A 238 -22.57 -18.18 -2.80
CA ARG A 238 -23.36 -17.15 -3.49
C ARG A 238 -22.87 -15.79 -3.03
N PRO A 239 -22.63 -14.84 -3.97
CA PRO A 239 -22.27 -13.48 -3.61
C PRO A 239 -23.30 -12.85 -2.67
N ALA A 240 -22.86 -12.30 -1.54
CA ALA A 240 -23.72 -11.69 -0.55
C ALA A 240 -23.58 -10.16 -0.60
N GLY A 241 -24.61 -9.48 -1.13
CA GLY A 241 -24.60 -8.03 -1.30
C GLY A 241 -24.40 -7.26 0.02
N SER A 242 -24.90 -7.76 1.14
CA SER A 242 -24.69 -7.17 2.47
C SER A 242 -23.23 -7.22 2.90
N THR A 243 -22.54 -8.35 2.67
CA THR A 243 -21.12 -8.53 2.96
C THR A 243 -20.26 -7.65 2.03
N ILE A 244 -20.57 -7.63 0.73
CA ILE A 244 -19.90 -6.79 -0.26
C ILE A 244 -20.02 -5.30 0.12
N LYS A 245 -21.19 -4.84 0.52
CA LYS A 245 -21.41 -3.45 0.98
C LYS A 245 -20.53 -3.11 2.19
N ARG A 246 -20.38 -4.02 3.14
CA ARG A 246 -19.51 -3.82 4.32
C ARG A 246 -18.04 -3.81 3.96
N ILE A 247 -17.59 -4.66 3.03
CA ILE A 247 -16.22 -4.66 2.50
C ILE A 247 -15.93 -3.32 1.81
N TYR A 248 -16.80 -2.86 0.92
CA TYR A 248 -16.59 -1.63 0.18
C TYR A 248 -16.80 -0.34 0.99
N ALA A 249 -17.44 -0.40 2.16
CA ALA A 249 -17.45 0.73 3.09
C ALA A 249 -16.04 1.19 3.52
N VAL A 250 -15.06 0.27 3.49
CA VAL A 250 -13.65 0.57 3.71
C VAL A 250 -12.86 0.47 2.40
N GLY A 251 -13.21 -0.46 1.51
CA GLY A 251 -12.49 -0.71 0.27
C GLY A 251 -12.52 0.48 -0.70
N ILE A 252 -13.70 1.07 -0.97
CA ILE A 252 -13.80 2.24 -1.88
C ILE A 252 -12.98 3.43 -1.37
N PRO A 253 -13.10 3.86 -0.09
CA PRO A 253 -12.22 4.87 0.45
C PRO A 253 -10.73 4.55 0.28
N SER A 254 -10.34 3.29 0.47
CA SER A 254 -8.94 2.86 0.33
C SER A 254 -8.45 2.92 -1.12
N ILE A 255 -9.29 2.53 -2.10
CA ILE A 255 -9.01 2.69 -3.53
C ILE A 255 -8.78 4.17 -3.87
N ALA A 256 -9.71 5.03 -3.44
CA ALA A 256 -9.62 6.46 -3.68
C ALA A 256 -8.36 7.08 -3.06
N MET A 257 -7.99 6.70 -1.83
CA MET A 257 -6.78 7.19 -1.18
C MET A 257 -5.50 6.86 -1.97
N ASN A 258 -5.40 5.66 -2.54
CA ASN A 258 -4.26 5.29 -3.39
C ASN A 258 -4.24 6.10 -4.70
N ALA A 259 -5.40 6.33 -5.31
CA ALA A 259 -5.51 7.12 -6.54
C ALA A 259 -5.16 8.60 -6.33
N ILE A 260 -5.55 9.19 -5.20
CA ILE A 260 -5.27 10.59 -4.85
C ILE A 260 -3.76 10.88 -4.83
N GLY A 261 -2.93 9.95 -4.37
CA GLY A 261 -1.47 10.10 -4.37
C GLY A 261 -0.91 10.36 -5.78
N SER A 262 -1.42 9.68 -6.79
CA SER A 262 -1.02 9.89 -8.19
C SER A 262 -1.45 11.27 -8.72
N VAL A 263 -2.66 11.70 -8.39
CA VAL A 263 -3.17 13.04 -8.78
C VAL A 263 -2.32 14.14 -8.14
N MET A 264 -1.99 14.00 -6.86
CA MET A 264 -1.12 14.94 -6.15
C MET A 264 0.27 15.02 -6.78
N THR A 265 0.88 13.87 -7.09
CA THR A 265 2.20 13.83 -7.73
C THR A 265 2.18 14.51 -9.10
N PHE A 266 1.14 14.28 -9.90
CA PHE A 266 0.96 14.94 -11.18
C PHE A 266 0.84 16.47 -11.03
N ALA A 267 0.01 16.94 -10.10
CA ALA A 267 -0.16 18.37 -9.84
C ALA A 267 1.14 19.03 -9.37
N MET A 268 1.89 18.37 -8.45
CA MET A 268 3.18 18.87 -7.98
C MET A 268 4.21 18.95 -9.10
N ASN A 269 4.29 17.95 -9.97
CA ASN A 269 5.20 17.98 -11.11
C ASN A 269 4.89 19.16 -12.04
N ASN A 270 3.61 19.45 -12.30
CA ASN A 270 3.19 20.60 -13.11
C ASN A 270 3.56 21.95 -12.46
N ILE A 271 3.51 22.05 -11.14
CA ILE A 271 3.96 23.25 -10.43
C ILE A 271 5.48 23.38 -10.50
N LEU A 272 6.22 22.30 -10.28
CA LEU A 272 7.68 22.32 -10.19
C LEU A 272 8.35 22.50 -11.57
N ILE A 273 7.77 21.97 -12.64
CA ILE A 273 8.33 22.14 -14.01
C ILE A 273 8.35 23.60 -14.44
N ALA A 274 7.45 24.42 -13.90
CA ALA A 274 7.44 25.86 -14.16
C ALA A 274 8.69 26.58 -13.62
N PHE A 275 9.38 26.01 -12.65
CA PHE A 275 10.67 26.53 -12.17
C PHE A 275 11.85 25.95 -12.93
N SER A 276 11.96 24.63 -12.98
CA SER A 276 13.02 23.92 -13.73
C SER A 276 12.76 22.41 -13.78
N SER A 277 13.36 21.74 -14.77
CA SER A 277 13.44 20.27 -14.81
C SER A 277 14.20 19.70 -13.62
N THR A 278 15.19 20.43 -13.12
CA THR A 278 15.95 20.06 -11.90
C THR A 278 15.04 19.97 -10.66
N ALA A 279 14.06 20.87 -10.50
CA ALA A 279 13.11 20.83 -9.39
C ALA A 279 12.23 19.56 -9.45
N VAL A 280 11.81 19.16 -10.62
CA VAL A 280 11.07 17.88 -10.82
C VAL A 280 11.96 16.68 -10.51
N ALA A 281 13.23 16.71 -10.92
CA ALA A 281 14.19 15.65 -10.62
C ALA A 281 14.45 15.53 -9.11
N VAL A 282 14.61 16.65 -8.40
CA VAL A 282 14.74 16.68 -6.93
C VAL A 282 13.52 16.05 -6.26
N PHE A 283 12.32 16.40 -6.71
CA PHE A 283 11.08 15.83 -6.20
C PHE A 283 10.98 14.32 -6.43
N GLY A 284 11.39 13.84 -7.61
CA GLY A 284 11.46 12.42 -7.93
C GLY A 284 12.43 11.64 -7.02
N VAL A 285 13.61 12.20 -6.75
CA VAL A 285 14.59 11.59 -5.81
C VAL A 285 14.05 11.61 -4.38
N TYR A 286 13.44 12.72 -3.96
CA TYR A 286 12.77 12.78 -2.67
C TYR A 286 11.75 11.64 -2.49
N PHE A 287 10.86 11.40 -3.49
CA PHE A 287 9.90 10.31 -3.42
C PHE A 287 10.53 8.93 -3.25
N LYS A 288 11.64 8.68 -3.94
CA LYS A 288 12.38 7.42 -3.81
C LYS A 288 12.97 7.26 -2.39
N LEU A 289 13.58 8.30 -1.86
CA LEU A 289 14.12 8.32 -0.49
C LEU A 289 13.02 8.18 0.55
N GLN A 290 11.93 8.92 0.39
CA GLN A 290 10.75 8.83 1.26
C GLN A 290 10.20 7.39 1.31
N SER A 291 10.14 6.69 0.18
CA SER A 291 9.62 5.34 0.11
C SER A 291 10.33 4.39 1.08
N PHE A 292 11.65 4.50 1.24
CA PHE A 292 12.39 3.67 2.20
C PHE A 292 12.01 3.93 3.66
N VAL A 293 11.65 5.17 4.01
CA VAL A 293 11.22 5.54 5.36
C VAL A 293 9.76 5.14 5.59
N PHE A 294 8.90 5.27 4.57
CA PHE A 294 7.46 5.02 4.69
C PHE A 294 7.07 3.55 4.53
N MET A 295 7.83 2.75 3.76
CA MET A 295 7.53 1.32 3.59
C MET A 295 7.44 0.55 4.91
N PRO A 296 8.35 0.72 5.89
CA PRO A 296 8.19 0.11 7.21
C PRO A 296 6.89 0.54 7.92
N ILE A 297 6.47 1.81 7.78
CA ILE A 297 5.21 2.30 8.38
C ILE A 297 4.00 1.60 7.79
N PHE A 298 3.97 1.39 6.46
CA PHE A 298 2.93 0.59 5.82
C PHE A 298 2.96 -0.87 6.30
N GLY A 299 4.13 -1.40 6.64
CA GLY A 299 4.26 -2.70 7.30
C GLY A 299 3.60 -2.73 8.69
N ILE A 300 3.82 -1.69 9.51
CA ILE A 300 3.14 -1.54 10.80
C ILE A 300 1.63 -1.47 10.61
N ASN A 301 1.14 -0.70 9.63
CA ASN A 301 -0.28 -0.61 9.32
C ASN A 301 -0.89 -1.98 8.99
N ASN A 302 -0.23 -2.75 8.14
CA ASN A 302 -0.68 -4.08 7.75
C ASN A 302 -0.77 -5.03 8.96
N GLY A 303 0.14 -4.92 9.94
CA GLY A 303 0.11 -5.69 11.18
C GLY A 303 -0.93 -5.18 12.18
N MET A 304 -1.16 -3.88 12.26
CA MET A 304 -2.05 -3.23 13.23
C MET A 304 -3.53 -3.42 12.88
N VAL A 305 -3.89 -3.27 11.60
CA VAL A 305 -5.29 -3.29 11.15
C VAL A 305 -6.05 -4.54 11.60
N PRO A 306 -5.54 -5.77 11.43
CA PRO A 306 -6.25 -6.97 11.88
C PRO A 306 -6.37 -7.05 13.41
N ILE A 307 -5.37 -6.57 14.17
CA ILE A 307 -5.41 -6.55 15.64
C ILE A 307 -6.53 -5.61 16.10
N ILE A 308 -6.63 -4.40 15.55
CA ILE A 308 -7.71 -3.45 15.87
C ILE A 308 -9.05 -4.02 15.44
N GLY A 309 -9.19 -4.51 14.21
CA GLY A 309 -10.42 -5.09 13.69
C GLY A 309 -10.94 -6.23 14.55
N TYR A 310 -10.07 -7.17 14.94
CA TYR A 310 -10.41 -8.27 15.83
C TYR A 310 -10.89 -7.77 17.21
N ASN A 311 -10.12 -6.90 17.86
CA ASN A 311 -10.46 -6.38 19.19
C ASN A 311 -11.70 -5.47 19.15
N TYR A 312 -11.99 -4.85 18.00
CA TYR A 312 -13.25 -4.12 17.79
C TYR A 312 -14.43 -5.09 17.77
N GLY A 313 -14.34 -6.20 17.04
CA GLY A 313 -15.34 -7.26 17.06
C GLY A 313 -15.50 -7.90 18.44
N ALA A 314 -14.41 -8.17 19.13
CA ALA A 314 -14.36 -8.75 20.48
C ALA A 314 -14.75 -7.74 21.59
N ARG A 315 -15.10 -6.50 21.24
CA ARG A 315 -15.44 -5.41 22.18
C ARG A 315 -14.40 -5.15 23.26
N GLN A 316 -13.12 -5.11 22.89
CA GLN A 316 -12.00 -4.87 23.81
C GLN A 316 -11.34 -3.48 23.59
N PRO A 317 -11.97 -2.38 24.04
CA PRO A 317 -11.54 -1.01 23.73
C PRO A 317 -10.15 -0.67 24.28
N LYS A 318 -9.77 -1.20 25.45
CA LYS A 318 -8.45 -1.00 26.05
C LYS A 318 -7.33 -1.52 25.14
N ARG A 319 -7.54 -2.71 24.54
CA ARG A 319 -6.57 -3.31 23.62
C ARG A 319 -6.46 -2.52 22.31
N ILE A 320 -7.58 -2.00 21.79
CA ILE A 320 -7.59 -1.11 20.61
C ILE A 320 -6.73 0.12 20.90
N THR A 321 -7.00 0.83 22.01
CA THR A 321 -6.25 2.03 22.39
C THR A 321 -4.76 1.75 22.58
N GLN A 322 -4.43 0.64 23.24
CA GLN A 322 -3.03 0.22 23.44
C GLN A 322 -2.33 -0.09 22.12
N THR A 323 -3.02 -0.78 21.19
CA THR A 323 -2.47 -1.09 19.87
C THR A 323 -2.16 0.18 19.08
N ILE A 324 -3.10 1.14 19.05
CA ILE A 324 -2.90 2.42 18.35
C ILE A 324 -1.73 3.19 18.96
N LYS A 325 -1.66 3.31 20.30
CA LYS A 325 -0.57 4.02 20.99
C LYS A 325 0.79 3.43 20.67
N LEU A 326 0.93 2.09 20.74
CA LEU A 326 2.19 1.42 20.43
C LEU A 326 2.57 1.54 18.95
N ALA A 327 1.58 1.42 18.04
CA ALA A 327 1.83 1.60 16.61
C ALA A 327 2.30 3.01 16.29
N VAL A 328 1.69 4.05 16.90
CA VAL A 328 2.16 5.43 16.79
C VAL A 328 3.58 5.56 17.31
N CYS A 329 3.87 5.03 18.49
CA CYS A 329 5.22 5.10 19.07
C CYS A 329 6.28 4.46 18.14
N PHE A 330 6.02 3.27 17.59
CA PHE A 330 6.94 2.63 16.65
C PHE A 330 7.07 3.41 15.34
N ALA A 331 5.97 3.94 14.81
CA ALA A 331 5.98 4.78 13.62
C ALA A 331 6.80 6.05 13.83
N GLU A 332 6.60 6.74 14.96
CA GLU A 332 7.35 7.93 15.31
C GLU A 332 8.86 7.68 15.46
N CYS A 333 9.26 6.56 16.08
CA CYS A 333 10.67 6.18 16.15
C CYS A 333 11.29 6.04 14.74
N ILE A 334 10.59 5.38 13.81
CA ILE A 334 11.06 5.21 12.42
C ILE A 334 11.10 6.57 11.70
N MET A 335 10.06 7.38 11.84
CA MET A 335 9.98 8.69 11.20
C MET A 335 11.02 9.67 11.74
N LEU A 336 11.30 9.64 13.04
CA LEU A 336 12.39 10.42 13.62
C LEU A 336 13.76 9.98 13.12
N CYS A 337 14.00 8.67 12.96
CA CYS A 337 15.20 8.19 12.31
C CYS A 337 15.32 8.69 10.86
N GLY A 338 14.21 8.67 10.10
CA GLY A 338 14.17 9.21 8.74
C GLY A 338 14.45 10.71 8.69
N LEU A 339 13.87 11.49 9.61
CA LEU A 339 14.13 12.92 9.77
C LEU A 339 15.61 13.18 10.06
N ILE A 340 16.19 12.48 11.04
CA ILE A 340 17.61 12.65 11.41
C ILE A 340 18.52 12.32 10.22
N LEU A 341 18.23 11.26 9.49
CA LEU A 341 18.99 10.90 8.29
C LEU A 341 18.91 11.98 7.21
N ALA A 342 17.73 12.56 6.98
CA ALA A 342 17.52 13.62 5.99
C ALA A 342 18.19 14.94 6.40
N GLU A 343 18.24 15.27 7.70
CA GLU A 343 18.85 16.49 8.22
C GLU A 343 20.37 16.41 8.30
N VAL A 344 20.90 15.26 8.77
CA VAL A 344 22.35 15.10 9.04
C VAL A 344 23.12 14.67 7.79
N PHE A 345 22.54 13.79 6.98
CA PHE A 345 23.20 13.16 5.84
C PHE A 345 22.58 13.44 4.47
N PRO A 346 22.02 14.63 4.19
CA PRO A 346 21.34 14.88 2.91
C PRO A 346 22.28 14.74 1.70
N HIS A 347 23.56 15.12 1.85
CA HIS A 347 24.57 14.96 0.81
C HIS A 347 24.80 13.50 0.41
N VAL A 348 24.87 12.60 1.41
CA VAL A 348 25.07 11.16 1.16
C VAL A 348 23.84 10.58 0.47
N LEU A 349 22.64 10.92 0.95
CA LEU A 349 21.38 10.43 0.39
C LEU A 349 21.19 10.85 -1.08
N LEU A 350 21.49 12.10 -1.40
CA LEU A 350 21.42 12.61 -2.78
C LEU A 350 22.57 12.10 -3.64
N GLY A 351 23.75 11.89 -3.06
CA GLY A 351 24.94 11.35 -3.75
C GLY A 351 24.71 9.96 -4.33
N VAL A 352 23.88 9.13 -3.71
CA VAL A 352 23.49 7.81 -4.23
C VAL A 352 22.84 7.89 -5.63
N PHE A 353 22.21 9.04 -5.95
CA PHE A 353 21.52 9.27 -7.22
C PHE A 353 22.37 10.05 -8.24
N ASN A 354 23.69 10.15 -8.05
CA ASN A 354 24.59 10.91 -8.91
C ASN A 354 24.09 12.35 -9.20
N ALA A 355 23.60 13.02 -8.15
CA ALA A 355 23.03 14.36 -8.26
C ALA A 355 24.07 15.38 -8.76
N SER A 356 23.70 16.18 -9.76
CA SER A 356 24.51 17.30 -10.25
C SER A 356 24.70 18.37 -9.14
N PRO A 357 25.73 19.26 -9.23
CA PRO A 357 25.93 20.31 -8.24
C PRO A 357 24.68 21.19 -8.00
N THR A 358 23.94 21.53 -9.06
CA THR A 358 22.69 22.29 -8.98
C THR A 358 21.58 21.49 -8.29
N MET A 359 21.48 20.21 -8.60
CA MET A 359 20.53 19.30 -7.97
C MET A 359 20.86 19.07 -6.49
N LEU A 360 22.15 19.00 -6.11
CA LEU A 360 22.58 18.91 -4.72
C LEU A 360 22.19 20.16 -3.93
N ALA A 361 22.49 21.34 -4.45
CA ALA A 361 22.16 22.60 -3.76
C ALA A 361 20.66 22.75 -3.49
N MET A 362 19.81 22.47 -4.48
CA MET A 362 18.36 22.52 -4.34
C MET A 362 17.84 21.35 -3.49
N GLY A 363 18.34 20.14 -3.73
CA GLY A 363 17.85 18.91 -3.10
C GLY A 363 18.12 18.84 -1.61
N ILE A 364 19.26 19.39 -1.12
CA ILE A 364 19.56 19.45 0.31
C ILE A 364 18.52 20.28 1.06
N LEU A 365 18.20 21.47 0.53
CA LEU A 365 17.17 22.33 1.13
C LEU A 365 15.79 21.69 1.04
N ALA A 366 15.44 21.14 -0.12
CA ALA A 366 14.19 20.42 -0.30
C ALA A 366 14.04 19.28 0.69
N LEU A 367 15.08 18.42 0.83
CA LEU A 367 15.06 17.26 1.72
C LEU A 367 14.86 17.68 3.18
N ARG A 368 15.60 18.69 3.64
CA ARG A 368 15.49 19.22 5.02
C ARG A 368 14.12 19.81 5.30
N ILE A 369 13.62 20.70 4.43
CA ILE A 369 12.32 21.34 4.63
C ILE A 369 11.20 20.30 4.62
N ILE A 370 11.23 19.38 3.65
CA ILE A 370 10.16 18.38 3.54
C ILE A 370 10.25 17.39 4.71
N ALA A 371 11.45 16.93 5.11
CA ALA A 371 11.59 15.93 6.17
C ALA A 371 11.00 16.37 7.53
N ILE A 372 10.83 17.66 7.78
CA ILE A 372 10.16 18.18 8.99
C ILE A 372 8.75 17.55 9.16
N HIS A 373 8.08 17.20 8.08
CA HIS A 373 6.74 16.61 8.15
C HIS A 373 6.74 15.12 8.56
N PHE A 374 7.87 14.42 8.55
CA PHE A 374 7.92 12.97 8.78
C PHE A 374 7.26 12.53 10.09
N PRO A 375 7.56 13.12 11.27
CA PRO A 375 6.87 12.73 12.51
C PRO A 375 5.35 12.92 12.40
N MET A 376 4.92 14.05 11.87
CA MET A 376 3.49 14.33 11.68
C MET A 376 2.84 13.29 10.75
N ALA A 377 3.54 12.87 9.69
CA ALA A 377 3.07 11.86 8.76
C ALA A 377 2.94 10.48 9.42
N GLY A 378 3.86 10.10 10.32
CA GLY A 378 3.78 8.87 11.11
C GLY A 378 2.45 8.76 11.85
N PHE A 379 2.09 9.78 12.62
CA PHE A 379 0.82 9.85 13.32
C PHE A 379 -0.40 9.78 12.37
N ASN A 380 -0.35 10.52 11.25
CA ASN A 380 -1.46 10.58 10.28
C ASN A 380 -1.70 9.24 9.60
N VAL A 381 -0.65 8.54 9.18
CA VAL A 381 -0.74 7.25 8.50
C VAL A 381 -1.31 6.19 9.44
N ILE A 382 -0.83 6.12 10.69
CA ILE A 382 -1.35 5.19 11.70
C ILE A 382 -2.81 5.51 12.05
N SER A 383 -3.17 6.78 12.24
CA SER A 383 -4.54 7.21 12.53
C SER A 383 -5.50 6.86 11.40
N SER A 384 -5.12 7.11 10.14
CA SER A 384 -5.93 6.76 8.97
C SER A 384 -6.19 5.25 8.87
N SER A 385 -5.18 4.43 9.17
CA SER A 385 -5.32 2.97 9.20
C SER A 385 -6.18 2.49 10.37
N ALA A 386 -6.12 3.17 11.52
CA ALA A 386 -7.01 2.88 12.64
C ALA A 386 -8.48 3.20 12.28
N PHE A 387 -8.76 4.29 11.55
CA PHE A 387 -10.11 4.58 11.05
C PHE A 387 -10.62 3.48 10.12
N GLN A 388 -9.77 2.98 9.21
CA GLN A 388 -10.12 1.86 8.33
C GLN A 388 -10.44 0.59 9.13
N ALA A 389 -9.62 0.25 10.12
CA ALA A 389 -9.81 -0.93 10.97
C ALA A 389 -11.09 -0.85 11.82
N LEU A 390 -11.50 0.36 12.24
CA LEU A 390 -12.75 0.63 12.94
C LEU A 390 -13.98 0.72 12.00
N GLY A 391 -13.80 0.45 10.70
CA GLY A 391 -14.87 0.52 9.70
C GLY A 391 -15.28 1.95 9.30
N ARG A 392 -14.46 2.95 9.64
CA ARG A 392 -14.65 4.37 9.31
C ARG A 392 -13.75 4.84 8.18
N GLY A 393 -13.65 4.06 7.09
CA GLY A 393 -12.79 4.35 5.95
C GLY A 393 -13.03 5.74 5.33
N THR A 394 -14.26 6.26 5.40
CA THR A 394 -14.58 7.62 4.93
C THR A 394 -13.83 8.72 5.67
N LEU A 395 -13.54 8.56 6.97
CA LEU A 395 -12.72 9.53 7.72
C LEU A 395 -11.27 9.53 7.22
N ALA A 396 -10.72 8.35 6.95
CA ALA A 396 -9.38 8.22 6.38
C ALA A 396 -9.30 8.87 4.99
N LEU A 397 -10.30 8.64 4.14
CA LEU A 397 -10.41 9.29 2.83
C LEU A 397 -10.50 10.81 2.96
N LEU A 398 -11.32 11.33 3.87
CA LEU A 398 -11.49 12.76 4.06
C LEU A 398 -10.17 13.43 4.47
N VAL A 399 -9.42 12.82 5.42
CA VAL A 399 -8.08 13.31 5.77
C VAL A 399 -7.16 13.31 4.55
N SER A 400 -7.16 12.24 3.75
CA SER A 400 -6.30 12.13 2.57
C SER A 400 -6.64 13.18 1.50
N VAL A 401 -7.93 13.40 1.21
CA VAL A 401 -8.40 14.43 0.27
C VAL A 401 -8.00 15.83 0.74
N ILE A 402 -8.31 16.16 2.00
CA ILE A 402 -8.02 17.49 2.55
C ILE A 402 -6.50 17.72 2.53
N ARG A 403 -5.72 16.77 3.03
CA ARG A 403 -4.26 16.87 3.08
C ARG A 403 -3.64 17.09 1.70
N GLN A 404 -3.98 16.23 0.73
CA GLN A 404 -3.26 16.20 -0.55
C GLN A 404 -3.84 17.16 -1.58
N LEU A 405 -5.17 17.24 -1.73
CA LEU A 405 -5.80 18.02 -2.79
C LEU A 405 -6.26 19.40 -2.34
N VAL A 406 -6.74 19.53 -1.10
CA VAL A 406 -7.30 20.82 -0.62
C VAL A 406 -6.22 21.69 0.02
N VAL A 407 -5.19 21.12 0.63
CA VAL A 407 -4.14 21.88 1.31
C VAL A 407 -2.82 21.85 0.56
N LEU A 408 -2.24 20.65 0.30
CA LEU A 408 -0.89 20.54 -0.26
C LEU A 408 -0.80 21.17 -1.66
N VAL A 409 -1.67 20.80 -2.58
CA VAL A 409 -1.61 21.30 -3.96
C VAL A 409 -1.90 22.82 -4.03
N PRO A 410 -2.95 23.37 -3.40
CA PRO A 410 -3.16 24.80 -3.37
C PRO A 410 -2.07 25.58 -2.64
N ALA A 411 -1.54 25.06 -1.51
CA ALA A 411 -0.42 25.70 -0.81
C ALA A 411 0.84 25.74 -1.70
N ALA A 412 1.17 24.63 -2.37
CA ALA A 412 2.30 24.58 -3.31
C ALA A 412 2.10 25.58 -4.47
N TRP A 413 0.87 25.66 -5.02
CA TRP A 413 0.54 26.62 -6.06
C TRP A 413 0.65 28.06 -5.58
N LEU A 414 0.12 28.40 -4.40
CA LEU A 414 0.26 29.75 -3.81
C LEU A 414 1.72 30.11 -3.54
N LEU A 415 2.48 29.20 -2.97
CA LEU A 415 3.90 29.40 -2.67
C LEU A 415 4.75 29.50 -3.95
N SER A 416 4.32 28.90 -5.06
CA SER A 416 5.00 29.03 -6.35
C SER A 416 5.02 30.47 -6.89
N HIS A 417 4.02 31.29 -6.55
CA HIS A 417 3.96 32.69 -6.96
C HIS A 417 5.02 33.58 -6.28
N THR A 418 5.69 33.08 -5.24
CA THR A 418 6.83 33.79 -4.65
C THR A 418 8.08 33.81 -5.54
N GLY A 419 8.07 33.04 -6.64
CA GLY A 419 9.22 32.84 -7.52
C GLY A 419 10.38 32.03 -6.93
N ASN A 420 10.22 31.52 -5.70
CA ASN A 420 11.23 30.73 -5.02
C ASN A 420 10.79 29.27 -4.86
N VAL A 421 11.46 28.37 -5.55
CA VAL A 421 11.15 26.92 -5.46
C VAL A 421 11.28 26.38 -4.04
N ASN A 422 12.16 26.93 -3.21
CA ASN A 422 12.33 26.49 -1.82
C ASN A 422 11.10 26.79 -0.96
N ALA A 423 10.33 27.82 -1.30
CA ALA A 423 9.08 28.12 -0.63
C ALA A 423 8.02 27.00 -0.91
N VAL A 424 8.02 26.43 -2.11
CA VAL A 424 7.06 25.38 -2.49
C VAL A 424 7.18 24.13 -1.61
N TRP A 425 8.39 23.80 -1.14
CA TRP A 425 8.61 22.65 -0.25
C TRP A 425 7.90 22.76 1.10
N PHE A 426 7.62 23.97 1.58
CA PHE A 426 6.85 24.17 2.82
C PHE A 426 5.39 23.73 2.72
N ALA A 427 4.87 23.52 1.50
CA ALA A 427 3.52 22.97 1.32
C ALA A 427 3.35 21.61 2.02
N PHE A 428 4.40 20.78 2.10
CA PHE A 428 4.35 19.46 2.75
C PHE A 428 4.14 19.58 4.27
N PRO A 429 4.99 20.30 5.03
CA PRO A 429 4.75 20.51 6.46
C PRO A 429 3.40 21.18 6.76
N ILE A 430 2.98 22.17 5.94
CA ILE A 430 1.68 22.84 6.13
C ILE A 430 0.52 21.86 5.98
N ALA A 431 0.55 21.04 4.92
CA ALA A 431 -0.50 20.05 4.69
C ALA A 431 -0.56 18.99 5.79
N GLU A 432 0.59 18.56 6.28
CA GLU A 432 0.68 17.56 7.33
C GLU A 432 0.20 18.08 8.68
N LEU A 433 0.47 19.35 9.00
CA LEU A 433 -0.04 20.00 10.22
C LEU A 433 -1.58 20.04 10.25
N VAL A 434 -2.21 20.37 9.11
CA VAL A 434 -3.67 20.32 8.99
C VAL A 434 -4.17 18.89 9.16
N ALA A 435 -3.49 17.91 8.54
CA ALA A 435 -3.87 16.51 8.65
C ALA A 435 -3.75 15.97 10.08
N VAL A 436 -2.70 16.34 10.84
CA VAL A 436 -2.56 15.98 12.27
C VAL A 436 -3.75 16.50 13.07
N THR A 437 -4.13 17.75 12.84
CA THR A 437 -5.27 18.38 13.53
C THR A 437 -6.56 17.61 13.24
N LEU A 438 -6.82 17.29 11.97
CA LEU A 438 -8.00 16.49 11.56
C LEU A 438 -7.97 15.09 12.15
N CYS A 439 -6.82 14.41 12.09
CA CYS A 439 -6.65 13.08 12.68
C CYS A 439 -6.89 13.11 14.19
N ALA A 440 -6.38 14.10 14.90
CA ALA A 440 -6.60 14.23 16.34
C ALA A 440 -8.09 14.47 16.68
N VAL A 441 -8.78 15.31 15.92
CA VAL A 441 -10.22 15.56 16.08
C VAL A 441 -11.02 14.28 15.80
N PHE A 442 -10.75 13.61 14.71
CA PHE A 442 -11.45 12.37 14.33
C PHE A 442 -11.12 11.21 15.28
N MET A 443 -9.90 11.13 15.80
CA MET A 443 -9.53 10.13 16.79
C MET A 443 -10.28 10.35 18.11
N ARG A 444 -10.39 11.61 18.57
CA ARG A 444 -11.23 11.96 19.73
C ARG A 444 -12.69 11.61 19.49
N LYS A 445 -13.21 11.87 18.29
CA LYS A 445 -14.59 11.48 17.91
C LYS A 445 -14.77 9.96 17.95
N CYS A 446 -13.87 9.19 17.34
CA CYS A 446 -13.90 7.72 17.37
C CYS A 446 -13.80 7.18 18.81
N HIS A 447 -12.96 7.79 19.64
CA HIS A 447 -12.85 7.41 21.05
C HIS A 447 -14.19 7.62 21.79
N ARG A 448 -14.81 8.80 21.62
CA ARG A 448 -16.09 9.14 22.26
C ARG A 448 -17.25 8.30 21.73
N ASP A 449 -17.36 8.13 20.42
CA ASP A 449 -18.55 7.56 19.78
C ASP A 449 -18.48 6.01 19.69
N ILE A 450 -17.28 5.40 19.80
CA ILE A 450 -17.07 3.96 19.66
C ILE A 450 -16.48 3.35 20.93
N LEU A 451 -15.34 3.86 21.43
CA LEU A 451 -14.58 3.19 22.49
C LEU A 451 -15.21 3.40 23.87
N LEU A 452 -15.64 4.62 24.21
CA LEU A 452 -16.30 4.90 25.49
C LEU A 452 -17.60 4.11 25.69
N PRO A 453 -18.53 4.01 24.72
CA PRO A 453 -19.71 3.16 24.87
C PRO A 453 -19.38 1.67 25.05
N MET A 454 -18.30 1.19 24.42
CA MET A 454 -17.83 -0.19 24.63
C MET A 454 -17.32 -0.42 26.06
N GLU A 455 -16.60 0.56 26.63
CA GLU A 455 -16.10 0.50 28.01
C GLU A 455 -17.26 0.52 29.02
N ALA A 456 -18.27 1.34 28.79
CA ALA A 456 -19.45 1.41 29.62
C ALA A 456 -20.26 0.09 29.63
N GLY A 457 -20.45 -0.52 28.45
CA GLY A 457 -21.13 -1.81 28.32
C GLY A 457 -20.37 -2.95 29.01
N GLN A 458 -19.03 -2.94 29.05
CA GLN A 458 -18.25 -3.92 29.78
C GLN A 458 -18.40 -3.82 31.31
N LYS A 459 -18.48 -2.59 31.84
CA LYS A 459 -18.67 -2.35 33.27
C LYS A 459 -20.02 -2.86 33.75
N THR A 460 -21.08 -2.72 32.95
CA THR A 460 -22.42 -3.21 33.27
C THR A 460 -22.50 -4.72 33.34
N VAL A 461 -21.78 -5.43 32.46
CA VAL A 461 -21.71 -6.91 32.45
C VAL A 461 -20.86 -7.47 33.59
N ALA A 462 -19.83 -6.73 34.04
CA ALA A 462 -18.97 -7.16 35.13
C ALA A 462 -19.57 -6.92 36.54
N THR A 463 -20.67 -6.19 36.64
CA THR A 463 -21.37 -5.87 37.88
C THR A 463 -22.65 -6.70 38.09
N VAL A 464 -23.01 -7.56 37.15
CA VAL A 464 -24.07 -8.56 37.22
C VAL A 464 -23.45 -9.97 37.35
#